data_4a7142fc3c5a9aa55cdc6e7715e897f2
#
_entry.id   4a7142fc3c5a9aa55cdc6e7715e897f2
#
_cell.length_a   1.000
_cell.length_b   1.000
_cell.length_c   1.000
_cell.angle_alpha   90.00
_cell.angle_beta   90.00
_cell.angle_gamma   90.00
#
_symmetry.space_group_name_H-M   'P 1'
#
loop_
_entity.id
_entity.type
_entity.pdbx_description
1 polymer ?
#
loop_
_entity_poly.entity_id
_entity_poly.type
_entity_poly.pdbx_seq_one_letter_code
_entity_poly.pdbx_strand_id
1 'polypeptide(L)'
;MHLIEQYALSCGVKIDKPHIETCFYPIAENKYITLHASSGMQAKNYDYYNDVMEMILPHLNSEGIKVIQIGGKEDKSIRGCEHLHGRTNIKQSAYIIQNSLLHFGNDSFSTHVASGFNKKIVCLYSVLFKECCGPYWGDKENQILIESHRNGLKPSFSDSEAPKMVNLIKPEEIASSILKLLKIKNTISEIETLHLGPQYHIPAISVVPNHIMPASFAKGQPVNIWGHECFDEQNIAKWAYDRKCNIFLDKPMKVRYLDVIRKNI
;
A
#
# COMPACT_ATOMS: atom_id res chain seq x y z
N MET A 1 24.41 -12.24 0.90
CA MET A 1 24.52 -12.75 -0.48
C MET A 1 23.20 -12.55 -1.17
N HIS A 2 23.21 -12.03 -2.38
CA HIS A 2 21.99 -11.83 -3.16
C HIS A 2 21.50 -13.16 -3.77
N LEU A 3 20.18 -13.32 -3.93
CA LEU A 3 19.57 -14.57 -4.42
C LEU A 3 20.08 -14.98 -5.82
N ILE A 4 20.30 -14.01 -6.71
CA ILE A 4 20.88 -14.25 -8.04
C ILE A 4 22.30 -14.80 -7.94
N GLU A 5 23.12 -14.29 -7.01
CA GLU A 5 24.48 -14.80 -6.77
C GLU A 5 24.44 -16.24 -6.26
N GLN A 6 23.49 -16.55 -5.36
CA GLN A 6 23.29 -17.90 -4.86
C GLN A 6 22.93 -18.87 -5.99
N TYR A 7 22.02 -18.47 -6.89
CA TYR A 7 21.66 -19.28 -8.04
C TYR A 7 22.83 -19.45 -9.02
N ALA A 8 23.56 -18.38 -9.31
CA ALA A 8 24.72 -18.44 -10.20
C ALA A 8 25.77 -19.40 -9.68
N LEU A 9 26.09 -19.34 -8.37
CA LEU A 9 27.02 -20.25 -7.71
C LEU A 9 26.52 -21.70 -7.77
N SER A 10 25.23 -21.92 -7.51
CA SER A 10 24.65 -23.27 -7.53
C SER A 10 24.63 -23.91 -8.93
N CYS A 11 24.49 -23.06 -9.97
CA CYS A 11 24.46 -23.50 -11.37
C CYS A 11 25.84 -23.47 -12.05
N GLY A 12 26.88 -22.94 -11.40
CA GLY A 12 28.21 -22.78 -11.99
C GLY A 12 28.24 -21.78 -13.16
N VAL A 13 27.37 -20.76 -13.15
CA VAL A 13 27.28 -19.75 -14.21
C VAL A 13 27.73 -18.38 -13.72
N LYS A 14 28.17 -17.51 -14.66
CA LYS A 14 28.46 -16.12 -14.38
C LYS A 14 27.21 -15.27 -14.52
N ILE A 15 27.08 -14.26 -13.67
CA ILE A 15 26.03 -13.25 -13.77
C ILE A 15 26.49 -12.22 -14.81
N ASP A 16 25.62 -11.91 -15.76
CA ASP A 16 25.82 -10.86 -16.77
C ASP A 16 24.59 -9.98 -16.86
N LYS A 17 24.61 -9.00 -17.76
CA LYS A 17 23.46 -8.13 -18.04
C LYS A 17 22.28 -8.98 -18.52
N PRO A 18 21.08 -8.78 -17.94
CA PRO A 18 19.93 -9.57 -18.32
C PRO A 18 19.48 -9.24 -19.74
N HIS A 19 19.16 -10.25 -20.53
CA HIS A 19 18.43 -10.09 -21.78
C HIS A 19 16.94 -10.15 -21.50
N ILE A 20 16.22 -9.05 -21.77
CA ILE A 20 14.77 -8.94 -21.53
C ILE A 20 14.08 -8.76 -22.88
N GLU A 21 13.35 -9.77 -23.29
CA GLU A 21 12.53 -9.69 -24.49
C GLU A 21 11.29 -8.82 -24.27
N THR A 22 11.03 -7.93 -25.23
CA THR A 22 9.85 -7.09 -25.23
C THR A 22 8.96 -7.37 -26.44
N CYS A 23 7.68 -7.09 -26.29
CA CYS A 23 6.70 -7.13 -27.38
C CYS A 23 5.96 -5.78 -27.38
N PHE A 24 5.86 -5.15 -28.53
CA PHE A 24 5.17 -3.88 -28.68
C PHE A 24 3.75 -3.93 -28.13
N TYR A 25 3.38 -2.86 -27.43
CA TYR A 25 2.02 -2.59 -26.97
C TYR A 25 1.69 -1.11 -27.22
N PRO A 26 0.57 -0.78 -27.89
CA PRO A 26 0.22 0.61 -28.18
C PRO A 26 -0.16 1.35 -26.87
N ILE A 27 0.50 2.46 -26.61
CA ILE A 27 0.23 3.37 -25.50
C ILE A 27 0.04 4.77 -26.09
N ALA A 28 -1.05 5.42 -25.71
CA ALA A 28 -1.36 6.76 -26.20
C ALA A 28 -0.52 7.85 -25.50
N GLU A 29 -0.08 7.57 -24.27
CA GLU A 29 0.62 8.53 -23.41
C GLU A 29 2.10 8.64 -23.77
N ASN A 30 2.56 9.88 -23.99
CA ASN A 30 3.97 10.16 -24.26
C ASN A 30 4.84 10.17 -22.99
N LYS A 31 4.24 10.48 -21.85
CA LYS A 31 4.93 10.55 -20.55
C LYS A 31 4.13 9.80 -19.50
N TYR A 32 4.71 8.74 -18.97
CA TYR A 32 4.06 7.96 -17.93
C TYR A 32 5.05 7.27 -16.99
N ILE A 33 4.54 6.90 -15.83
CA ILE A 33 5.17 5.99 -14.89
C ILE A 33 4.33 4.73 -14.76
N THR A 34 4.92 3.62 -14.32
CA THR A 34 4.22 2.33 -14.19
C THR A 34 4.06 1.93 -12.74
N LEU A 35 2.89 1.39 -12.40
CA LEU A 35 2.57 0.80 -11.10
C LEU A 35 2.30 -0.70 -11.26
N HIS A 36 2.91 -1.53 -10.40
CA HIS A 36 2.49 -2.91 -10.17
C HIS A 36 2.15 -3.11 -8.70
N ALA A 37 0.86 -3.06 -8.40
CA ALA A 37 0.34 -3.02 -7.03
C ALA A 37 0.15 -4.39 -6.38
N SER A 38 0.31 -5.48 -7.13
CA SER A 38 0.06 -6.84 -6.67
C SER A 38 1.28 -7.76 -6.81
N SER A 39 1.31 -8.79 -6.03
CA SER A 39 2.25 -9.90 -6.13
C SER A 39 1.55 -11.20 -5.75
N GLY A 40 2.12 -12.36 -6.11
CA GLY A 40 1.58 -13.66 -5.72
C GLY A 40 1.54 -13.90 -4.21
N MET A 41 2.37 -13.16 -3.44
CA MET A 41 2.40 -13.23 -1.98
C MET A 41 1.52 -12.12 -1.40
N GLN A 42 0.43 -12.50 -0.71
CA GLN A 42 -0.53 -11.55 -0.10
C GLN A 42 0.17 -10.55 0.86
N ALA A 43 1.15 -11.02 1.62
CA ALA A 43 1.90 -10.24 2.58
C ALA A 43 2.71 -9.08 1.97
N LYS A 44 3.04 -9.15 0.66
CA LYS A 44 3.71 -8.08 -0.09
C LYS A 44 2.76 -7.00 -0.63
N ASN A 45 1.45 -7.27 -0.67
CA ASN A 45 0.48 -6.40 -1.32
C ASN A 45 0.11 -5.23 -0.39
N TYR A 46 0.62 -4.05 -0.72
CA TYR A 46 0.38 -2.81 0.02
C TYR A 46 -1.05 -2.32 -0.18
N ASP A 47 -1.75 -1.99 0.91
CA ASP A 47 -3.18 -1.66 0.85
C ASP A 47 -3.46 -0.17 0.55
N TYR A 48 -2.49 0.72 0.74
CA TYR A 48 -2.69 2.17 0.70
C TYR A 48 -2.16 2.84 -0.57
N TYR A 49 -2.10 2.14 -1.72
CA TYR A 49 -1.72 2.76 -2.99
C TYR A 49 -2.68 3.87 -3.43
N ASN A 50 -3.96 3.81 -3.04
CA ASN A 50 -4.90 4.90 -3.35
C ASN A 50 -4.48 6.21 -2.65
N ASP A 51 -3.98 6.13 -1.42
CA ASP A 51 -3.50 7.29 -0.67
C ASP A 51 -2.23 7.86 -1.31
N VAL A 52 -1.30 6.98 -1.74
CA VAL A 52 -0.14 7.40 -2.53
C VAL A 52 -0.56 8.12 -3.80
N MET A 53 -1.54 7.58 -4.53
CA MET A 53 -2.04 8.19 -5.77
C MET A 53 -2.68 9.56 -5.53
N GLU A 54 -3.47 9.72 -4.47
CA GLU A 54 -4.06 11.01 -4.09
C GLU A 54 -3.00 12.09 -3.86
N MET A 55 -1.86 11.70 -3.28
CA MET A 55 -0.74 12.61 -3.04
C MET A 55 0.05 12.96 -4.32
N ILE A 56 0.32 11.99 -5.20
CA ILE A 56 1.19 12.23 -6.36
C ILE A 56 0.45 12.78 -7.58
N LEU A 57 -0.84 12.44 -7.78
CA LEU A 57 -1.59 12.81 -8.99
C LEU A 57 -1.61 14.31 -9.29
N PRO A 58 -1.81 15.22 -8.29
CA PRO A 58 -1.77 16.67 -8.56
C PRO A 58 -0.44 17.11 -9.18
N HIS A 59 0.68 16.57 -8.66
CA HIS A 59 2.03 16.88 -9.13
C HIS A 59 2.33 16.25 -10.50
N LEU A 60 1.90 15.00 -10.72
CA LEU A 60 2.10 14.33 -12.00
C LEU A 60 1.28 14.99 -13.12
N ASN A 61 0.04 15.36 -12.84
CA ASN A 61 -0.84 16.01 -13.81
C ASN A 61 -0.29 17.37 -14.25
N SER A 62 0.34 18.14 -13.36
CA SER A 62 0.98 19.43 -13.72
C SER A 62 2.16 19.24 -14.69
N GLU A 63 2.81 18.06 -14.68
CA GLU A 63 3.92 17.69 -15.57
C GLU A 63 3.47 16.90 -16.81
N GLY A 64 2.16 16.65 -16.94
CA GLY A 64 1.59 15.84 -18.02
C GLY A 64 1.98 14.37 -17.96
N ILE A 65 2.27 13.84 -16.74
CA ILE A 65 2.68 12.45 -16.52
C ILE A 65 1.46 11.64 -16.10
N LYS A 66 1.22 10.51 -16.78
CA LYS A 66 0.17 9.55 -16.44
C LYS A 66 0.72 8.39 -15.62
N VAL A 67 -0.17 7.66 -14.96
CA VAL A 67 0.18 6.43 -14.24
C VAL A 67 -0.52 5.26 -14.90
N ILE A 68 0.26 4.27 -15.34
CA ILE A 68 -0.22 3.04 -15.98
C ILE A 68 -0.07 1.89 -14.99
N GLN A 69 -1.19 1.28 -14.60
CA GLN A 69 -1.19 0.08 -13.78
C GLN A 69 -1.06 -1.16 -14.65
N ILE A 70 0.01 -1.92 -14.45
CA ILE A 70 0.22 -3.25 -15.03
C ILE A 70 -0.05 -4.33 -13.98
N GLY A 71 -0.19 -5.60 -14.41
CA GLY A 71 -0.38 -6.74 -13.50
C GLY A 71 -1.29 -7.81 -14.05
N GLY A 72 -1.74 -8.72 -13.17
CA GLY A 72 -2.64 -9.81 -13.48
C GLY A 72 -4.11 -9.37 -13.59
N LYS A 73 -4.94 -10.27 -14.12
CA LYS A 73 -6.37 -10.00 -14.30
C LYS A 73 -7.13 -9.79 -12.99
N GLU A 74 -6.69 -10.48 -11.94
CA GLU A 74 -7.33 -10.42 -10.61
C GLU A 74 -6.81 -9.28 -9.74
N ASP A 75 -5.90 -8.45 -10.25
CA ASP A 75 -5.35 -7.34 -9.50
C ASP A 75 -6.41 -6.25 -9.29
N LYS A 76 -6.42 -5.68 -8.09
CA LYS A 76 -7.35 -4.59 -7.77
C LYS A 76 -6.95 -3.32 -8.52
N SER A 77 -7.93 -2.64 -9.11
CA SER A 77 -7.75 -1.35 -9.75
C SER A 77 -7.40 -0.26 -8.72
N ILE A 78 -6.33 0.49 -9.01
CA ILE A 78 -5.92 1.64 -8.20
C ILE A 78 -6.45 2.91 -8.84
N ARG A 79 -7.15 3.75 -8.07
CA ARG A 79 -7.78 4.99 -8.56
C ARG A 79 -6.76 5.93 -9.21
N GLY A 80 -7.15 6.57 -10.29
CA GLY A 80 -6.30 7.54 -11.01
C GLY A 80 -5.26 6.93 -11.94
N CYS A 81 -5.21 5.59 -12.08
CA CYS A 81 -4.38 4.91 -13.05
C CYS A 81 -5.13 4.60 -14.35
N GLU A 82 -4.40 4.54 -15.46
CA GLU A 82 -4.83 3.81 -16.64
C GLU A 82 -4.60 2.31 -16.42
N HIS A 83 -5.64 1.50 -16.57
CA HIS A 83 -5.63 0.09 -16.19
C HIS A 83 -5.29 -0.81 -17.39
N LEU A 84 -4.07 -1.35 -17.41
CA LEU A 84 -3.60 -2.38 -18.35
C LEU A 84 -3.39 -3.75 -17.68
N HIS A 85 -3.67 -3.88 -16.37
CA HIS A 85 -3.64 -5.16 -15.67
C HIS A 85 -4.63 -6.16 -16.31
N GLY A 86 -4.19 -7.39 -16.52
CA GLY A 86 -4.95 -8.41 -17.24
C GLY A 86 -5.08 -8.22 -18.74
N ARG A 87 -4.53 -7.13 -19.32
CA ARG A 87 -4.58 -6.82 -20.77
C ARG A 87 -3.26 -7.04 -21.50
N THR A 88 -2.19 -7.25 -20.76
CA THR A 88 -0.83 -7.42 -21.29
C THR A 88 -0.22 -8.74 -20.86
N ASN A 89 0.56 -9.35 -21.72
CA ASN A 89 1.44 -10.44 -21.35
C ASN A 89 2.77 -9.89 -20.76
N ILE A 90 3.62 -10.77 -20.25
CA ILE A 90 4.88 -10.38 -19.59
C ILE A 90 5.78 -9.56 -20.53
N LYS A 91 5.92 -9.94 -21.80
CA LYS A 91 6.77 -9.21 -22.78
C LYS A 91 6.19 -7.84 -23.14
N GLN A 92 4.87 -7.69 -23.18
CA GLN A 92 4.19 -6.42 -23.37
C GLN A 92 4.32 -5.53 -22.11
N SER A 93 4.17 -6.10 -20.93
CA SER A 93 4.42 -5.37 -19.67
C SER A 93 5.89 -4.90 -19.60
N ALA A 94 6.84 -5.72 -20.04
CA ALA A 94 8.25 -5.34 -20.13
C ALA A 94 8.47 -4.16 -21.11
N TYR A 95 7.79 -4.15 -22.27
CA TYR A 95 7.81 -3.01 -23.20
C TYR A 95 7.28 -1.74 -22.55
N ILE A 96 6.16 -1.82 -21.83
CA ILE A 96 5.56 -0.69 -21.11
C ILE A 96 6.53 -0.14 -20.06
N ILE A 97 7.16 -1.02 -19.27
CA ILE A 97 8.17 -0.62 -18.27
C ILE A 97 9.38 0.01 -18.94
N GLN A 98 9.88 -0.57 -20.04
CA GLN A 98 11.04 -0.06 -20.79
C GLN A 98 10.85 1.39 -21.23
N ASN A 99 9.65 1.78 -21.62
CA ASN A 99 9.33 3.11 -22.11
C ASN A 99 8.81 4.07 -21.03
N SER A 100 8.65 3.62 -19.78
CA SER A 100 8.23 4.46 -18.66
C SER A 100 9.37 5.37 -18.15
N LEU A 101 9.00 6.46 -17.47
CA LEU A 101 9.93 7.34 -16.76
C LEU A 101 10.42 6.73 -15.44
N LEU A 102 9.54 5.97 -14.79
CA LEU A 102 9.76 5.36 -13.48
C LEU A 102 8.83 4.16 -13.31
N HIS A 103 9.28 3.14 -12.58
CA HIS A 103 8.44 2.04 -12.11
C HIS A 103 8.33 2.07 -10.59
N PHE A 104 7.12 1.87 -10.05
CA PHE A 104 6.93 1.69 -8.62
C PHE A 104 5.94 0.56 -8.32
N GLY A 105 6.07 -0.01 -7.12
CA GLY A 105 5.20 -1.11 -6.73
C GLY A 105 5.77 -2.00 -5.65
N ASN A 106 5.18 -3.18 -5.53
CA ASN A 106 5.64 -4.22 -4.62
C ASN A 106 6.86 -4.97 -5.18
N ASP A 107 7.60 -5.65 -4.31
CA ASP A 107 8.64 -6.61 -4.70
C ASP A 107 8.04 -7.75 -5.55
N SER A 108 8.21 -7.63 -6.87
CA SER A 108 7.67 -8.53 -7.89
C SER A 108 8.52 -8.53 -9.16
N PHE A 109 8.17 -9.36 -10.15
CA PHE A 109 8.92 -9.47 -11.42
C PHE A 109 9.15 -8.13 -12.12
N SER A 110 8.19 -7.22 -12.04
CA SER A 110 8.23 -5.93 -12.73
C SER A 110 9.37 -5.03 -12.24
N THR A 111 9.69 -5.09 -10.94
CA THR A 111 10.83 -4.39 -10.34
C THR A 111 12.16 -4.89 -10.93
N HIS A 112 12.31 -6.20 -11.14
CA HIS A 112 13.51 -6.78 -11.75
C HIS A 112 13.61 -6.45 -13.24
N VAL A 113 12.48 -6.42 -13.97
CA VAL A 113 12.42 -5.94 -15.35
C VAL A 113 12.83 -4.48 -15.44
N ALA A 114 12.30 -3.61 -14.58
CA ALA A 114 12.67 -2.20 -14.52
C ALA A 114 14.16 -2.02 -14.22
N SER A 115 14.72 -2.82 -13.32
CA SER A 115 16.14 -2.85 -13.01
C SER A 115 17.01 -3.24 -14.21
N GLY A 116 16.60 -4.27 -14.96
CA GLY A 116 17.33 -4.71 -16.17
C GLY A 116 17.33 -3.66 -17.28
N PHE A 117 16.34 -2.78 -17.33
CA PHE A 117 16.29 -1.61 -18.24
C PHE A 117 16.89 -0.34 -17.63
N ASN A 118 17.51 -0.41 -16.48
CA ASN A 118 18.07 0.76 -15.75
C ASN A 118 17.05 1.89 -15.53
N LYS A 119 15.80 1.52 -15.19
CA LYS A 119 14.75 2.49 -14.88
C LYS A 119 14.85 3.03 -13.46
N LYS A 120 14.27 4.21 -13.23
CA LYS A 120 14.01 4.70 -11.89
C LYS A 120 13.00 3.78 -11.19
N ILE A 121 13.29 3.39 -9.94
CA ILE A 121 12.50 2.39 -9.21
C ILE A 121 12.19 2.89 -7.80
N VAL A 122 10.91 2.77 -7.40
CA VAL A 122 10.49 2.81 -6.00
C VAL A 122 9.82 1.49 -5.69
N CYS A 123 10.41 0.71 -4.77
CA CYS A 123 9.91 -0.64 -4.47
C CYS A 123 9.81 -0.88 -2.96
N LEU A 124 8.76 -1.60 -2.54
CA LEU A 124 8.44 -1.86 -1.15
C LEU A 124 8.88 -3.27 -0.73
N TYR A 125 9.49 -3.35 0.46
CA TYR A 125 9.97 -4.60 1.06
C TYR A 125 9.44 -4.78 2.49
N SER A 126 8.99 -5.99 2.83
CA SER A 126 8.57 -6.34 4.19
C SER A 126 8.90 -7.79 4.55
N VAL A 127 8.46 -8.75 3.75
CA VAL A 127 8.57 -10.18 4.05
C VAL A 127 9.92 -10.78 3.70
N LEU A 128 10.76 -10.04 2.97
CA LEU A 128 12.12 -10.42 2.57
C LEU A 128 13.07 -9.24 2.81
N PHE A 129 14.36 -9.52 2.95
CA PHE A 129 15.40 -8.50 3.00
C PHE A 129 15.67 -7.95 1.60
N LYS A 130 15.63 -6.63 1.43
CA LYS A 130 15.91 -5.96 0.15
C LYS A 130 17.33 -6.24 -0.38
N GLU A 131 18.28 -6.47 0.52
CA GLU A 131 19.66 -6.82 0.16
C GLU A 131 19.78 -8.20 -0.48
N CYS A 132 18.82 -9.10 -0.19
CA CYS A 132 18.85 -10.47 -0.69
C CYS A 132 18.09 -10.62 -2.01
N CYS A 133 17.00 -9.88 -2.19
CA CYS A 133 16.08 -10.07 -3.31
C CYS A 133 15.72 -8.79 -4.05
N GLY A 134 16.35 -7.67 -3.74
CA GLY A 134 16.12 -6.40 -4.43
C GLY A 134 16.59 -6.40 -5.88
N PRO A 135 16.38 -5.29 -6.62
CA PRO A 135 16.86 -5.15 -7.99
C PRO A 135 18.38 -5.28 -8.06
N TYR A 136 18.87 -6.25 -8.80
CA TYR A 136 20.29 -6.55 -8.90
C TYR A 136 21.02 -5.60 -9.85
N TRP A 137 20.44 -5.32 -11.01
CA TRP A 137 21.00 -4.47 -12.07
C TRP A 137 20.58 -3.01 -11.94
N GLY A 138 21.14 -2.17 -12.78
CA GLY A 138 20.84 -0.74 -12.85
C GLY A 138 21.58 0.10 -11.81
N ASP A 139 21.57 1.42 -12.04
CA ASP A 139 22.23 2.40 -11.19
C ASP A 139 21.51 2.52 -9.84
N LYS A 140 22.24 2.33 -8.75
CA LYS A 140 21.64 2.32 -7.40
C LYS A 140 21.08 3.69 -6.99
N GLU A 141 21.59 4.77 -7.55
CA GLU A 141 21.05 6.13 -7.36
C GLU A 141 19.65 6.33 -7.97
N ASN A 142 19.28 5.49 -8.94
CA ASN A 142 17.94 5.44 -9.53
C ASN A 142 16.97 4.53 -8.78
N GLN A 143 17.38 3.93 -7.66
CA GLN A 143 16.60 2.95 -6.93
C GLN A 143 16.37 3.41 -5.49
N ILE A 144 15.11 3.61 -5.11
CA ILE A 144 14.69 3.82 -3.72
C ILE A 144 13.92 2.55 -3.27
N LEU A 145 14.56 1.77 -2.40
CA LEU A 145 14.00 0.53 -1.86
C LEU A 145 13.55 0.79 -0.43
N ILE A 146 12.25 0.95 -0.25
CA ILE A 146 11.64 1.26 1.04
C ILE A 146 11.38 -0.04 1.77
N GLU A 147 11.98 -0.20 2.93
CA GLU A 147 11.80 -1.39 3.76
C GLU A 147 10.98 -1.05 5.00
N SER A 148 9.93 -1.84 5.23
CA SER A 148 9.13 -1.73 6.44
C SER A 148 10.00 -1.93 7.69
N HIS A 149 9.79 -1.12 8.71
CA HIS A 149 10.48 -1.26 10.00
C HIS A 149 10.01 -2.50 10.78
N ARG A 150 8.92 -3.15 10.36
CA ARG A 150 8.39 -4.41 10.93
C ARG A 150 8.30 -4.42 12.46
N ASN A 151 8.15 -3.25 13.09
CA ASN A 151 8.23 -3.07 14.55
C ASN A 151 9.50 -3.71 15.17
N GLY A 152 10.63 -3.68 14.45
CA GLY A 152 11.89 -4.28 14.87
C GLY A 152 12.00 -5.79 14.65
N LEU A 153 10.98 -6.44 14.09
CA LEU A 153 10.99 -7.88 13.81
C LEU A 153 11.77 -8.20 12.52
N LYS A 154 12.22 -9.43 12.41
CA LYS A 154 12.80 -9.98 11.18
C LYS A 154 11.70 -10.17 10.12
N PRO A 155 12.05 -10.21 8.81
CA PRO A 155 11.11 -10.61 7.78
C PRO A 155 10.47 -11.96 8.07
N SER A 156 9.18 -12.10 7.78
CA SER A 156 8.42 -13.32 8.08
C SER A 156 8.69 -14.47 7.12
N PHE A 157 9.14 -14.18 5.89
CA PHE A 157 9.26 -15.12 4.78
C PHE A 157 7.94 -15.85 4.47
N SER A 158 6.81 -15.27 4.86
CA SER A 158 5.48 -15.85 4.73
C SER A 158 4.73 -15.29 3.52
N ASP A 159 3.88 -16.10 2.89
CA ASP A 159 3.00 -15.70 1.80
C ASP A 159 1.88 -14.78 2.27
N SER A 160 1.48 -14.90 3.55
CA SER A 160 0.41 -14.12 4.15
C SER A 160 0.78 -13.60 5.53
N GLU A 161 0.31 -12.39 5.86
CA GLU A 161 0.47 -11.73 7.16
C GLU A 161 -0.84 -11.07 7.59
N ALA A 162 -1.12 -11.09 8.90
CA ALA A 162 -2.20 -10.36 9.52
C ALA A 162 -1.76 -9.84 10.91
N PRO A 163 -1.49 -8.53 11.07
CA PRO A 163 -1.49 -7.48 10.05
C PRO A 163 -0.30 -7.59 9.08
N LYS A 164 -0.46 -7.05 7.86
CA LYS A 164 0.62 -7.01 6.88
C LYS A 164 1.68 -5.98 7.27
N MET A 165 2.92 -6.43 7.39
CA MET A 165 4.03 -5.55 7.78
C MET A 165 4.38 -4.51 6.71
N VAL A 166 4.07 -4.77 5.44
CA VAL A 166 4.22 -3.78 4.36
C VAL A 166 3.38 -2.52 4.59
N ASN A 167 2.25 -2.64 5.27
CA ASN A 167 1.35 -1.52 5.58
C ASN A 167 1.89 -0.55 6.65
N LEU A 168 3.01 -0.88 7.29
CA LEU A 168 3.73 0.05 8.18
C LEU A 168 4.55 1.10 7.41
N ILE A 169 4.73 0.93 6.10
CA ILE A 169 5.33 1.95 5.23
C ILE A 169 4.30 3.06 5.03
N LYS A 170 4.70 4.29 5.30
CA LYS A 170 3.80 5.44 5.17
C LYS A 170 3.59 5.82 3.70
N PRO A 171 2.36 6.15 3.27
CA PRO A 171 2.07 6.57 1.89
C PRO A 171 2.89 7.79 1.45
N GLU A 172 3.12 8.77 2.34
CA GLU A 172 3.91 9.96 2.07
C GLU A 172 5.38 9.66 1.81
N GLU A 173 5.94 8.61 2.41
CA GLU A 173 7.31 8.16 2.13
C GLU A 173 7.43 7.62 0.70
N ILE A 174 6.43 6.86 0.25
CA ILE A 174 6.36 6.34 -1.12
C ILE A 174 6.17 7.49 -2.11
N ALA A 175 5.20 8.38 -1.84
CA ALA A 175 4.86 9.51 -2.69
C ALA A 175 6.05 10.47 -2.86
N SER A 176 6.71 10.86 -1.76
CA SER A 176 7.88 11.73 -1.80
C SER A 176 9.06 11.08 -2.53
N SER A 177 9.25 9.75 -2.40
CA SER A 177 10.28 9.00 -3.11
C SER A 177 10.07 8.99 -4.62
N ILE A 178 8.83 8.82 -5.08
CA ILE A 178 8.46 8.88 -6.50
C ILE A 178 8.77 10.27 -7.07
N LEU A 179 8.28 11.33 -6.42
CA LEU A 179 8.47 12.70 -6.88
C LEU A 179 9.95 13.13 -6.83
N LYS A 180 10.70 12.66 -5.82
CA LYS A 180 12.16 12.88 -5.72
C LYS A 180 12.90 12.31 -6.93
N LEU A 181 12.64 11.03 -7.29
CA LEU A 181 13.27 10.42 -8.48
C LEU A 181 12.85 11.10 -9.77
N LEU A 182 11.61 11.59 -9.85
CA LEU A 182 11.14 12.37 -11.01
C LEU A 182 11.67 13.81 -11.02
N LYS A 183 12.34 14.25 -9.93
CA LYS A 183 12.83 15.63 -9.73
C LYS A 183 11.71 16.67 -9.71
N ILE A 184 10.54 16.29 -9.20
CA ILE A 184 9.38 17.15 -9.00
C ILE A 184 9.41 17.71 -7.58
N LYS A 185 9.37 19.04 -7.43
CA LYS A 185 9.33 19.70 -6.11
C LYS A 185 7.99 19.43 -5.41
N ASN A 186 8.05 19.10 -4.13
CA ASN A 186 6.85 18.84 -3.32
C ASN A 186 7.15 19.02 -1.82
N THR A 187 6.10 19.07 -1.01
CA THR A 187 6.12 19.15 0.46
C THR A 187 5.46 17.94 1.12
N ILE A 188 5.31 16.84 0.39
CA ILE A 188 4.58 15.64 0.87
C ILE A 188 5.21 15.06 2.13
N SER A 189 6.55 15.13 2.28
CA SER A 189 7.25 14.66 3.47
C SER A 189 6.87 15.40 4.77
N GLU A 190 6.17 16.53 4.68
CA GLU A 190 5.67 17.32 5.82
C GLU A 190 4.27 16.87 6.26
N ILE A 191 3.63 15.97 5.50
CA ILE A 191 2.31 15.42 5.80
C ILE A 191 2.48 14.16 6.65
N GLU A 192 1.60 13.98 7.62
CA GLU A 192 1.50 12.74 8.38
C GLU A 192 0.12 12.10 8.21
N THR A 193 0.08 10.93 7.54
CA THR A 193 -1.15 10.15 7.36
C THR A 193 -1.44 9.32 8.60
N LEU A 194 -2.66 9.42 9.13
CA LEU A 194 -3.15 8.59 10.21
C LEU A 194 -4.10 7.52 9.69
N HIS A 195 -3.70 6.25 9.79
CA HIS A 195 -4.56 5.12 9.47
C HIS A 195 -5.39 4.71 10.69
N LEU A 196 -6.69 4.93 10.63
CA LEU A 196 -7.62 4.62 11.73
C LEU A 196 -8.05 3.14 11.78
N GLY A 197 -7.46 2.31 10.91
CA GLY A 197 -7.73 0.88 10.84
C GLY A 197 -8.89 0.50 9.90
N PRO A 198 -9.08 -0.80 9.63
CA PRO A 198 -10.04 -1.27 8.63
C PRO A 198 -11.50 -0.98 8.98
N GLN A 199 -11.81 -0.80 10.25
CA GLN A 199 -13.18 -0.50 10.71
C GLN A 199 -13.65 0.90 10.30
N TYR A 200 -12.75 1.83 10.03
CA TYR A 200 -13.10 3.20 9.61
C TYR A 200 -13.79 3.25 8.24
N HIS A 201 -13.46 2.32 7.34
CA HIS A 201 -14.03 2.26 5.99
C HIS A 201 -15.35 1.46 5.92
N ILE A 202 -15.77 0.83 7.01
CA ILE A 202 -17.01 0.08 7.04
C ILE A 202 -18.16 1.07 7.23
N PRO A 203 -19.16 1.07 6.34
CA PRO A 203 -20.35 1.91 6.53
C PRO A 203 -20.96 1.66 7.91
N ALA A 204 -21.04 2.69 8.72
CA ALA A 204 -21.57 2.62 10.07
C ALA A 204 -22.62 3.71 10.29
N ILE A 205 -23.60 3.40 11.15
CA ILE A 205 -24.57 4.40 11.56
C ILE A 205 -23.94 5.27 12.64
N SER A 206 -23.91 6.58 12.41
CA SER A 206 -23.39 7.54 13.39
C SER A 206 -24.48 7.98 14.36
N VAL A 207 -24.18 7.91 15.65
CA VAL A 207 -25.15 8.23 16.71
C VAL A 207 -24.49 9.06 17.83
N VAL A 208 -25.32 9.91 18.46
CA VAL A 208 -24.95 10.65 19.67
C VAL A 208 -25.68 9.98 20.84
N PRO A 209 -24.98 9.59 21.93
CA PRO A 209 -25.59 8.82 23.03
C PRO A 209 -26.41 9.69 24.01
N ASN A 210 -27.30 10.53 23.46
CA ASN A 210 -28.12 11.49 24.21
C ASN A 210 -29.47 10.93 24.65
N HIS A 211 -29.83 9.72 24.23
CA HIS A 211 -31.07 9.05 24.60
C HIS A 211 -30.93 7.52 24.52
N ILE A 212 -31.92 6.82 25.09
CA ILE A 212 -31.97 5.34 25.07
C ILE A 212 -32.50 4.91 23.68
N MET A 213 -31.74 4.11 22.96
CA MET A 213 -32.15 3.57 21.66
C MET A 213 -32.77 2.17 21.82
N PRO A 214 -33.80 1.86 21.01
CA PRO A 214 -34.36 0.51 21.00
C PRO A 214 -33.30 -0.55 20.64
N ALA A 215 -33.38 -1.73 21.24
CA ALA A 215 -32.46 -2.85 20.96
C ALA A 215 -32.50 -3.29 19.49
N SER A 216 -33.61 -3.03 18.78
CA SER A 216 -33.78 -3.32 17.35
C SER A 216 -33.06 -2.30 16.43
N PHE A 217 -32.69 -1.14 16.95
CA PHE A 217 -32.03 -0.11 16.14
C PHE A 217 -30.62 -0.54 15.74
N ALA A 218 -30.29 -0.38 14.48
CA ALA A 218 -28.99 -0.74 13.90
C ALA A 218 -28.56 -2.20 14.13
N LYS A 219 -29.51 -3.12 14.29
CA LYS A 219 -29.21 -4.54 14.51
C LYS A 219 -28.38 -5.11 13.35
N GLY A 220 -27.21 -5.64 13.68
CA GLY A 220 -26.29 -6.22 12.68
C GLY A 220 -25.45 -5.23 11.86
N GLN A 221 -25.63 -3.92 12.10
CA GLN A 221 -24.80 -2.88 11.46
C GLN A 221 -23.77 -2.30 12.45
N PRO A 222 -22.58 -1.94 11.99
CA PRO A 222 -21.62 -1.21 12.82
C PRO A 222 -22.16 0.18 13.19
N VAL A 223 -21.85 0.62 14.42
CA VAL A 223 -22.31 1.92 14.94
C VAL A 223 -21.11 2.75 15.38
N ASN A 224 -21.08 4.02 14.97
CA ASN A 224 -20.15 5.03 15.46
C ASN A 224 -20.83 5.83 16.57
N ILE A 225 -20.33 5.74 17.79
CA ILE A 225 -20.86 6.46 18.97
C ILE A 225 -20.00 7.70 19.20
N TRP A 226 -20.59 8.87 18.96
CA TRP A 226 -19.94 10.17 19.15
C TRP A 226 -20.12 10.66 20.59
N GLY A 227 -19.37 10.04 21.53
CA GLY A 227 -19.47 10.35 22.96
C GLY A 227 -18.92 11.72 23.36
N HIS A 228 -18.14 12.38 22.49
CA HIS A 228 -17.70 13.75 22.71
C HIS A 228 -18.83 14.78 22.49
N GLU A 229 -19.84 14.48 21.67
CA GLU A 229 -21.03 15.31 21.49
C GLU A 229 -21.98 15.22 22.71
N CYS A 230 -22.02 14.05 23.38
CA CYS A 230 -22.78 13.82 24.60
C CYS A 230 -22.06 12.77 25.46
N PHE A 231 -21.38 13.20 26.51
CA PHE A 231 -20.60 12.34 27.38
C PHE A 231 -21.48 11.75 28.48
N ASP A 232 -22.28 10.74 28.13
CA ASP A 232 -23.02 9.91 29.08
C ASP A 232 -22.42 8.49 29.12
N GLU A 233 -21.55 8.25 30.08
CA GLU A 233 -20.82 6.98 30.23
C GLU A 233 -21.75 5.76 30.32
N GLN A 234 -22.91 5.89 30.98
CA GLN A 234 -23.85 4.80 31.13
C GLN A 234 -24.53 4.45 29.81
N ASN A 235 -24.97 5.46 29.07
CA ASN A 235 -25.55 5.27 27.73
C ASN A 235 -24.52 4.73 26.75
N ILE A 236 -23.31 5.29 26.74
CA ILE A 236 -22.21 4.81 25.89
C ILE A 236 -21.94 3.33 26.16
N ALA A 237 -21.78 2.92 27.42
CA ALA A 237 -21.54 1.54 27.81
C ALA A 237 -22.70 0.61 27.42
N LYS A 238 -23.93 1.07 27.59
CA LYS A 238 -25.13 0.30 27.22
C LYS A 238 -25.24 0.12 25.71
N TRP A 239 -24.93 1.14 24.94
CA TRP A 239 -24.90 1.07 23.48
C TRP A 239 -23.81 0.12 22.96
N ALA A 240 -22.65 0.15 23.59
CA ALA A 240 -21.52 -0.69 23.21
C ALA A 240 -21.71 -2.16 23.60
N TYR A 241 -22.59 -2.45 24.54
CA TYR A 241 -22.77 -3.81 25.09
C TYR A 241 -23.26 -4.81 24.04
N ASP A 242 -24.22 -4.42 23.19
CA ASP A 242 -24.90 -5.34 22.28
C ASP A 242 -24.54 -5.13 20.80
N ARG A 243 -23.51 -4.31 20.49
CA ARG A 243 -23.24 -3.87 19.11
C ARG A 243 -21.76 -3.83 18.82
N LYS A 244 -21.42 -4.13 17.57
CA LYS A 244 -20.11 -3.75 17.03
C LYS A 244 -20.08 -2.24 16.88
N CYS A 245 -19.27 -1.54 17.66
CA CYS A 245 -19.24 -0.09 17.66
C CYS A 245 -17.82 0.47 17.74
N ASN A 246 -17.64 1.65 17.15
CA ASN A 246 -16.51 2.52 17.40
C ASN A 246 -16.98 3.61 18.35
N ILE A 247 -16.18 3.93 19.36
CA ILE A 247 -16.52 4.94 20.38
C ILE A 247 -15.49 6.07 20.29
N PHE A 248 -15.98 7.28 20.04
CA PHE A 248 -15.16 8.49 19.94
C PHE A 248 -15.38 9.33 21.21
N LEU A 249 -14.32 9.53 21.99
CA LEU A 249 -14.34 10.26 23.26
C LEU A 249 -13.26 11.33 23.29
N ASP A 250 -13.57 12.44 23.93
CA ASP A 250 -12.62 13.53 24.29
C ASP A 250 -12.20 13.48 25.78
N LYS A 251 -12.82 12.58 26.57
CA LYS A 251 -12.58 12.43 28.01
C LYS A 251 -12.45 10.95 28.37
N PRO A 252 -11.67 10.62 29.41
CA PRO A 252 -11.56 9.26 29.92
C PRO A 252 -12.87 8.79 30.56
N MET A 253 -13.26 7.56 30.27
CA MET A 253 -14.39 6.89 30.94
C MET A 253 -13.95 6.25 32.26
N LYS A 254 -14.89 6.13 33.23
CA LYS A 254 -14.65 5.40 34.46
C LYS A 254 -14.43 3.90 34.19
N VAL A 255 -13.50 3.29 34.92
CA VAL A 255 -13.07 1.90 34.72
C VAL A 255 -14.24 0.92 34.67
N ARG A 256 -15.23 1.09 35.56
CA ARG A 256 -16.44 0.24 35.63
C ARG A 256 -17.20 0.15 34.30
N TYR A 257 -17.23 1.22 33.51
CA TYR A 257 -17.90 1.24 32.18
C TYR A 257 -17.00 0.68 31.10
N LEU A 258 -15.70 0.90 31.20
CA LEU A 258 -14.72 0.28 30.30
C LEU A 258 -14.72 -1.24 30.43
N ASP A 259 -14.89 -1.77 31.64
CA ASP A 259 -14.96 -3.20 31.88
C ASP A 259 -16.21 -3.83 31.24
N VAL A 260 -17.34 -3.10 31.24
CA VAL A 260 -18.54 -3.54 30.52
C VAL A 260 -18.31 -3.63 29.03
N ILE A 261 -17.65 -2.62 28.44
CA ILE A 261 -17.33 -2.59 27.01
C ILE A 261 -16.35 -3.72 26.65
N ARG A 262 -15.26 -3.88 27.40
CA ARG A 262 -14.21 -4.90 27.16
C ARG A 262 -14.69 -6.33 27.19
N LYS A 263 -15.73 -6.63 27.95
CA LYS A 263 -16.30 -8.01 28.06
C LYS A 263 -17.04 -8.42 26.79
N ASN A 264 -17.28 -7.52 25.87
CA ASN A 264 -18.10 -7.75 24.66
C ASN A 264 -17.32 -7.46 23.36
N ILE A 265 -16.03 -7.19 23.44
CA ILE A 265 -15.09 -7.13 22.32
C ILE A 265 -14.41 -8.49 22.21
#